data_1194372dc2441fa63adafb29335e1076
#
_entry.id   1194372dc2441fa63adafb29335e1076
#
_cell.length_a   1.000
_cell.length_b   1.000
_cell.length_c   1.000
_cell.angle_alpha   90.00
_cell.angle_beta   90.00
_cell.angle_gamma   90.00
#
_symmetry.space_group_name_H-M   'P 1'
#
loop_
_entity.id
_entity.type
_entity.pdbx_description
1 polymer ?
#
loop_
_entity_poly.entity_id
_entity_poly.type
_entity_poly.pdbx_seq_one_letter_code
_entity_poly.pdbx_strand_id
1 'polypeptide(L)'
;MLPLLLALQVATAQHDALRYHVTLVPADTGSHLLGEAETTWRLASPDPVAVRLDSSMRVVRVLIDGRPNTRLSRTMYGRSEDDLLVPHQKRAGDSITTRVRYHGLARAGAKVSVNRRGGRIFFATGRGDSAHFWLPVPERTSLDRAAAAFGVQVPAAHRAIAPGSLEKVDTLPYGHAVWHYRMDAPAPIASLAVATGPYEVRSVTPSRCGDGCPAVEVWSYPGDGGEPGALGRVGEMVEFFAARAGRYPYGRLAFVEASAGSAAAAPGIVFYPEASPGDLGPADSILALETARQWFGLAISPAGSEDGWITQGLARYLAWLWAEPSVGLAGGGKRDSLPEDLRGARAMHRLRGMIGDSAFFGGLTRFTTDGLHRSAARADFVRSMSAAAGRDLDRDLRQALDRAK
;
A
#
# COMPACT_ATOMS: atom_id res chain seq x y z
N MET A 1 41.02 32.64 5.48
CA MET A 1 39.59 32.86 5.53
C MET A 1 38.97 32.15 4.35
N LEU A 2 38.50 30.92 4.54
CA LEU A 2 37.71 30.17 3.54
C LEU A 2 36.24 30.61 3.69
N PRO A 3 35.51 30.94 2.63
CA PRO A 3 34.08 31.17 2.74
C PRO A 3 33.36 29.81 2.86
N LEU A 4 32.63 29.64 3.95
CA LEU A 4 31.64 28.59 4.13
C LEU A 4 30.55 28.79 3.07
N LEU A 5 30.55 27.97 2.03
CA LEU A 5 29.39 27.83 1.14
C LEU A 5 28.27 27.13 1.94
N LEU A 6 27.36 27.92 2.51
CA LEU A 6 26.06 27.46 2.96
C LEU A 6 25.30 27.02 1.71
N ALA A 7 25.26 25.71 1.44
CA ALA A 7 24.32 25.14 0.50
C ALA A 7 22.92 25.32 1.11
N LEU A 8 22.19 26.39 0.69
CA LEU A 8 20.76 26.47 0.89
C LEU A 8 20.13 25.23 0.23
N GLN A 9 19.73 24.25 1.03
CA GLN A 9 18.78 23.24 0.57
C GLN A 9 17.44 23.96 0.33
N VAL A 10 17.24 24.44 -0.87
CA VAL A 10 15.92 24.82 -1.35
C VAL A 10 15.13 23.53 -1.37
N ALA A 11 14.20 23.38 -0.43
CA ALA A 11 13.20 22.33 -0.49
C ALA A 11 12.42 22.55 -1.79
N THR A 12 12.77 21.84 -2.85
CA THR A 12 12.04 21.88 -4.11
C THR A 12 10.61 21.46 -3.82
N ALA A 13 9.64 22.28 -4.18
CA ALA A 13 8.24 21.96 -4.04
C ALA A 13 7.97 20.66 -4.78
N GLN A 14 7.51 19.63 -4.06
CA GLN A 14 7.28 18.31 -4.64
C GLN A 14 6.06 18.36 -5.55
N HIS A 15 6.22 17.88 -6.79
CA HIS A 15 5.12 17.69 -7.72
C HIS A 15 4.24 16.54 -7.25
N ASP A 16 2.92 16.65 -7.45
CA ASP A 16 1.90 15.72 -7.00
C ASP A 16 1.59 14.70 -8.12
N ALA A 17 1.80 13.43 -7.87
CA ALA A 17 1.47 12.36 -8.80
C ALA A 17 -0.01 11.98 -8.65
N LEU A 18 -0.82 12.36 -9.64
CA LEU A 18 -2.29 12.17 -9.60
C LEU A 18 -2.73 10.78 -10.03
N ARG A 19 -2.07 10.22 -11.05
CA ARG A 19 -2.47 8.95 -11.68
C ARG A 19 -1.29 8.23 -12.29
N TYR A 20 -1.29 6.92 -12.15
CA TYR A 20 -0.40 5.99 -12.83
C TYR A 20 -1.15 5.13 -13.84
N HIS A 21 -0.52 4.89 -14.99
CA HIS A 21 -0.85 3.77 -15.87
C HIS A 21 0.41 2.95 -16.07
N VAL A 22 0.43 1.75 -15.53
CA VAL A 22 1.63 0.90 -15.44
C VAL A 22 1.45 -0.35 -16.27
N THR A 23 2.39 -0.63 -17.16
CA THR A 23 2.48 -1.91 -17.84
C THR A 23 3.71 -2.65 -17.34
N LEU A 24 3.54 -3.90 -16.92
CA LEU A 24 4.62 -4.76 -16.42
C LEU A 24 4.66 -6.07 -17.20
N VAL A 25 5.86 -6.46 -17.59
CA VAL A 25 6.13 -7.72 -18.26
C VAL A 25 7.29 -8.40 -17.55
N PRO A 26 7.04 -9.19 -16.49
CA PRO A 26 8.05 -10.08 -15.94
C PRO A 26 8.48 -11.09 -17.00
N ALA A 27 9.78 -11.27 -17.20
CA ALA A 27 10.28 -12.20 -18.22
C ALA A 27 9.91 -13.65 -17.87
N ASP A 28 9.66 -14.48 -18.87
CA ASP A 28 9.32 -15.90 -18.69
C ASP A 28 10.50 -16.72 -18.12
N THR A 29 11.72 -16.24 -18.32
CA THR A 29 12.94 -16.85 -17.81
C THR A 29 13.85 -15.79 -17.19
N GLY A 30 14.71 -16.18 -16.23
CA GLY A 30 15.60 -15.24 -15.53
C GLY A 30 14.83 -14.24 -14.66
N SER A 31 15.43 -13.15 -14.27
CA SER A 31 14.88 -12.16 -13.33
C SER A 31 14.69 -10.77 -13.96
N HIS A 32 14.49 -10.71 -15.27
CA HIS A 32 14.26 -9.45 -15.96
C HIS A 32 12.80 -8.99 -15.83
N LEU A 33 12.65 -7.68 -15.71
CA LEU A 33 11.39 -6.96 -15.74
C LEU A 33 11.46 -5.91 -16.84
N LEU A 34 10.44 -5.84 -17.68
CA LEU A 34 10.20 -4.72 -18.58
C LEU A 34 8.98 -3.96 -18.04
N GLY A 35 9.11 -2.64 -17.94
CA GLY A 35 8.06 -1.77 -17.45
C GLY A 35 7.86 -0.54 -18.33
N GLU A 36 6.64 -0.06 -18.36
CA GLU A 36 6.28 1.25 -18.86
C GLU A 36 5.34 1.90 -17.85
N ALA A 37 5.66 3.10 -17.37
CA ALA A 37 4.82 3.85 -16.47
C ALA A 37 4.51 5.22 -17.09
N GLU A 38 3.23 5.47 -17.31
CA GLU A 38 2.70 6.79 -17.62
C GLU A 38 2.16 7.41 -16.34
N THR A 39 2.68 8.59 -15.97
CA THR A 39 2.29 9.29 -14.75
C THR A 39 1.80 10.69 -15.08
N THR A 40 0.59 11.03 -14.60
CA THR A 40 0.05 12.38 -14.69
C THR A 40 0.42 13.13 -13.42
N TRP A 41 1.06 14.28 -13.58
CA TRP A 41 1.54 15.15 -12.51
C TRP A 41 0.77 16.46 -12.45
N ARG A 42 0.54 16.98 -11.25
CA ARG A 42 0.24 18.38 -10.99
C ARG A 42 1.53 19.07 -10.55
N LEU A 43 1.92 20.11 -11.25
CA LEU A 43 3.19 20.79 -10.99
C LEU A 43 3.04 21.75 -9.82
N ALA A 44 3.95 21.68 -8.87
CA ALA A 44 4.04 22.62 -7.75
C ALA A 44 4.96 23.82 -8.09
N SER A 45 5.86 23.67 -9.05
CA SER A 45 6.84 24.67 -9.47
C SER A 45 7.21 24.46 -10.95
N PRO A 46 7.97 25.39 -11.58
CA PRO A 46 8.53 25.19 -12.91
C PRO A 46 9.78 24.29 -12.93
N ASP A 47 10.19 23.73 -11.80
CA ASP A 47 11.35 22.86 -11.70
C ASP A 47 11.11 21.51 -12.39
N PRO A 48 12.17 20.78 -12.79
CA PRO A 48 12.03 19.44 -13.36
C PRO A 48 11.29 18.50 -12.40
N VAL A 49 10.49 17.59 -12.96
CA VAL A 49 9.90 16.49 -12.17
C VAL A 49 11.02 15.52 -11.80
N ALA A 50 11.25 15.36 -10.49
CA ALA A 50 12.16 14.36 -9.95
C ALA A 50 11.44 13.01 -9.80
N VAL A 51 11.98 11.99 -10.47
CA VAL A 51 11.43 10.63 -10.47
C VAL A 51 12.52 9.68 -10.00
N ARG A 52 12.25 8.90 -8.97
CA ARG A 52 13.15 7.83 -8.52
C ARG A 52 12.85 6.55 -9.26
N LEU A 53 13.88 5.95 -9.82
CA LEU A 53 13.86 4.62 -10.42
C LEU A 53 15.23 4.00 -10.22
N ASP A 54 15.28 2.82 -9.62
CA ASP A 54 16.53 2.10 -9.31
C ASP A 54 17.49 2.07 -10.51
N SER A 55 18.78 2.28 -10.25
CA SER A 55 19.82 2.37 -11.26
C SER A 55 20.00 1.08 -12.08
N SER A 56 19.58 -0.08 -11.53
CA SER A 56 19.53 -1.34 -12.27
C SER A 56 18.45 -1.37 -13.36
N MET A 57 17.48 -0.47 -13.30
CA MET A 57 16.45 -0.29 -14.32
C MET A 57 16.92 0.70 -15.38
N ARG A 58 17.33 0.18 -16.53
CA ARG A 58 17.76 0.99 -17.66
C ARG A 58 16.57 1.68 -18.31
N VAL A 59 16.58 3.01 -18.32
CA VAL A 59 15.58 3.82 -19.02
C VAL A 59 15.87 3.77 -20.53
N VAL A 60 14.86 3.35 -21.29
CA VAL A 60 14.92 3.23 -22.76
C VAL A 60 14.38 4.50 -23.41
N ARG A 61 13.29 5.02 -22.88
CA ARG A 61 12.57 6.17 -23.48
C ARG A 61 11.81 6.94 -22.42
N VAL A 62 11.78 8.27 -22.58
CA VAL A 62 10.87 9.14 -21.82
C VAL A 62 10.11 10.02 -22.81
N LEU A 63 8.79 10.12 -22.60
CA LEU A 63 7.92 11.07 -23.30
C LEU A 63 7.38 12.06 -22.28
N ILE A 64 7.16 13.31 -22.72
CA ILE A 64 6.42 14.32 -21.99
C ILE A 64 5.28 14.77 -22.92
N ASP A 65 4.04 14.68 -22.43
CA ASP A 65 2.83 14.97 -23.20
C ASP A 65 2.86 14.28 -24.59
N GLY A 66 3.29 13.00 -24.63
CA GLY A 66 3.42 12.18 -25.81
C GLY A 66 4.62 12.49 -26.72
N ARG A 67 5.43 13.52 -26.42
CA ARG A 67 6.62 13.90 -27.22
C ARG A 67 7.90 13.35 -26.61
N PRO A 68 8.86 12.89 -27.44
CA PRO A 68 10.15 12.43 -26.96
C PRO A 68 10.89 13.52 -26.19
N ASN A 69 11.35 13.18 -24.97
CA ASN A 69 12.26 14.02 -24.22
C ASN A 69 13.71 13.61 -24.51
N THR A 70 14.43 14.43 -25.25
CA THR A 70 15.83 14.19 -25.61
C THR A 70 16.81 14.77 -24.59
N ARG A 71 16.32 15.51 -23.58
CA ARG A 71 17.14 16.20 -22.57
C ARG A 71 17.17 15.46 -21.23
N LEU A 72 17.21 14.15 -21.27
CA LEU A 72 17.38 13.37 -20.05
C LEU A 72 18.78 13.54 -19.48
N SER A 73 18.87 13.97 -18.25
CA SER A 73 20.08 13.81 -17.47
C SER A 73 19.78 12.97 -16.23
N ARG A 74 20.53 11.89 -16.05
CA ARG A 74 20.70 11.30 -14.71
C ARG A 74 21.59 12.27 -13.96
N THR A 75 21.05 12.88 -12.91
CA THR A 75 21.81 13.93 -12.23
C THR A 75 22.57 13.38 -11.05
N MET A 76 23.77 13.93 -10.91
CA MET A 76 24.63 13.75 -9.74
C MET A 76 24.52 14.94 -8.76
N TYR A 77 23.39 15.59 -8.64
CA TYR A 77 23.22 16.72 -7.71
C TYR A 77 23.06 16.25 -6.25
N GLY A 78 24.04 15.53 -5.71
CA GLY A 78 24.05 15.16 -4.29
C GLY A 78 22.94 14.21 -3.85
N ARG A 79 22.13 13.71 -4.79
CA ARG A 79 21.06 12.71 -4.62
C ARG A 79 21.55 11.34 -5.06
N SER A 80 20.77 10.30 -4.80
CA SER A 80 21.12 8.94 -5.20
C SER A 80 21.23 8.77 -6.72
N GLU A 81 21.97 7.78 -7.19
CA GLU A 81 22.08 7.43 -8.63
C GLU A 81 20.74 7.05 -9.27
N ASP A 82 19.70 6.85 -8.43
CA ASP A 82 18.35 6.44 -8.84
C ASP A 82 17.49 7.63 -9.31
N ASP A 83 17.90 8.87 -9.09
CA ASP A 83 17.11 10.03 -9.47
C ASP A 83 17.17 10.31 -10.97
N LEU A 84 15.99 10.49 -11.57
CA LEU A 84 15.77 10.86 -12.95
C LEU A 84 15.06 12.22 -13.00
N LEU A 85 15.73 13.27 -13.46
CA LEU A 85 15.11 14.59 -13.65
C LEU A 85 14.48 14.69 -15.04
N VAL A 86 13.18 15.01 -15.08
CA VAL A 86 12.42 15.21 -16.31
C VAL A 86 12.10 16.69 -16.48
N PRO A 87 12.90 17.44 -17.28
CA PRO A 87 12.69 18.87 -17.50
C PRO A 87 11.43 19.11 -18.32
N HIS A 88 10.71 20.18 -18.00
CA HIS A 88 9.53 20.67 -18.72
C HIS A 88 9.55 22.19 -18.86
N GLN A 89 8.58 22.76 -19.59
CA GLN A 89 8.43 24.20 -19.81
C GLN A 89 7.07 24.74 -19.30
N LYS A 90 6.46 24.00 -18.35
CA LYS A 90 5.16 24.34 -17.77
C LYS A 90 5.34 25.11 -16.45
N ARG A 91 4.24 25.72 -15.97
CA ARG A 91 4.21 26.53 -14.75
C ARG A 91 3.62 25.74 -13.59
N ALA A 92 3.78 26.27 -12.38
CA ALA A 92 3.07 25.80 -11.20
C ALA A 92 1.55 25.81 -11.45
N GLY A 93 0.85 24.74 -11.04
CA GLY A 93 -0.57 24.51 -11.27
C GLY A 93 -0.91 23.80 -12.57
N ASP A 94 -0.02 23.79 -13.57
CA ASP A 94 -0.21 23.03 -14.80
C ASP A 94 -0.12 21.52 -14.52
N SER A 95 -0.65 20.72 -15.46
CA SER A 95 -0.45 19.28 -15.46
C SER A 95 0.41 18.85 -16.64
N ILE A 96 1.22 17.81 -16.43
CA ILE A 96 1.96 17.12 -17.48
C ILE A 96 1.80 15.63 -17.34
N THR A 97 2.03 14.91 -18.45
CA THR A 97 2.10 13.45 -18.46
C THR A 97 3.51 13.02 -18.84
N THR A 98 4.16 12.25 -17.97
CA THR A 98 5.43 11.59 -18.28
C THR A 98 5.20 10.12 -18.57
N ARG A 99 5.86 9.58 -19.60
CA ARG A 99 5.85 8.13 -19.87
C ARG A 99 7.29 7.65 -19.92
N VAL A 100 7.63 6.79 -18.96
CA VAL A 100 8.98 6.23 -18.79
C VAL A 100 8.93 4.75 -19.15
N ARG A 101 9.68 4.35 -20.19
CA ARG A 101 9.88 2.94 -20.53
C ARG A 101 11.25 2.49 -20.07
N TYR A 102 11.30 1.35 -19.37
CA TYR A 102 12.50 0.85 -18.72
C TYR A 102 12.53 -0.68 -18.73
N HIS A 103 13.71 -1.22 -18.50
CA HIS A 103 13.92 -2.66 -18.25
C HIS A 103 15.14 -2.88 -17.35
N GLY A 104 15.17 -3.97 -16.63
CA GLY A 104 16.29 -4.31 -15.78
C GLY A 104 16.07 -5.59 -15.00
N LEU A 105 16.93 -5.84 -14.01
CA LEU A 105 16.81 -6.99 -13.14
C LEU A 105 15.83 -6.67 -12.00
N ALA A 106 14.82 -7.51 -11.83
CA ALA A 106 13.95 -7.46 -10.66
C ALA A 106 14.75 -7.79 -9.40
N ARG A 107 14.81 -6.85 -8.44
CA ARG A 107 15.54 -6.98 -7.17
C ARG A 107 14.87 -6.17 -6.07
N ALA A 108 15.23 -6.41 -4.83
CA ALA A 108 14.70 -5.70 -3.66
C ALA A 108 13.16 -5.66 -3.64
N GLY A 109 12.53 -4.54 -3.98
CA GLY A 109 11.07 -4.37 -4.02
C GLY A 109 10.34 -5.16 -5.11
N ALA A 110 11.06 -5.75 -6.09
CA ALA A 110 10.51 -6.62 -7.11
C ALA A 110 11.33 -7.91 -7.20
N LYS A 111 10.69 -9.06 -7.14
CA LYS A 111 11.38 -10.35 -7.10
C LYS A 111 10.70 -11.37 -8.01
N VAL A 112 11.50 -12.03 -8.84
CA VAL A 112 11.14 -13.26 -9.53
C VAL A 112 11.70 -14.42 -8.73
N SER A 113 10.90 -15.42 -8.44
CA SER A 113 11.29 -16.62 -7.70
C SER A 113 10.47 -17.84 -8.17
N VAL A 114 10.68 -18.95 -7.54
CA VAL A 114 9.84 -20.14 -7.68
C VAL A 114 9.17 -20.43 -6.34
N ASN A 115 7.91 -20.86 -6.37
CA ASN A 115 7.21 -21.31 -5.20
C ASN A 115 7.71 -22.72 -4.75
N ARG A 116 7.25 -23.21 -3.63
CA ARG A 116 7.64 -24.53 -3.08
C ARG A 116 7.38 -25.71 -4.02
N ARG A 117 6.51 -25.53 -5.01
CA ARG A 117 6.12 -26.55 -5.99
C ARG A 117 6.83 -26.38 -7.34
N GLY A 118 7.81 -25.47 -7.42
CA GLY A 118 8.57 -25.20 -8.64
C GLY A 118 7.87 -24.26 -9.64
N GLY A 119 6.67 -23.75 -9.30
CA GLY A 119 5.95 -22.78 -10.13
C GLY A 119 6.63 -21.42 -10.09
N ARG A 120 6.83 -20.81 -11.25
CA ARG A 120 7.41 -19.47 -11.36
C ARG A 120 6.43 -18.41 -10.85
N ILE A 121 6.93 -17.45 -10.09
CA ILE A 121 6.16 -16.37 -9.50
C ILE A 121 6.92 -15.05 -9.59
N PHE A 122 6.17 -13.95 -9.66
CA PHE A 122 6.71 -12.60 -9.53
C PHE A 122 5.92 -11.85 -8.44
N PHE A 123 6.64 -11.09 -7.64
CA PHE A 123 6.06 -10.23 -6.62
C PHE A 123 6.78 -8.90 -6.60
N ALA A 124 6.02 -7.81 -6.68
CA ALA A 124 6.52 -6.45 -6.55
C ALA A 124 5.71 -5.70 -5.49
N THR A 125 6.38 -4.91 -4.65
CA THR A 125 5.77 -4.13 -3.57
C THR A 125 6.46 -2.79 -3.41
N GLY A 126 5.68 -1.77 -3.04
CA GLY A 126 6.21 -0.45 -2.69
C GLY A 126 6.56 -0.29 -1.20
N ARG A 127 6.22 -1.29 -0.36
CA ARG A 127 6.41 -1.23 1.09
C ARG A 127 7.87 -0.94 1.47
N GLY A 128 8.06 -0.10 2.48
CA GLY A 128 9.41 0.21 2.99
C GLY A 128 10.27 0.97 1.97
N ASP A 129 9.65 1.89 1.22
CA ASP A 129 10.31 2.67 0.16
C ASP A 129 10.83 1.83 -1.01
N SER A 130 10.20 0.67 -1.27
CA SER A 130 10.66 -0.28 -2.28
C SER A 130 10.04 -0.07 -3.68
N ALA A 131 9.14 0.89 -3.85
CA ALA A 131 8.45 1.11 -5.12
C ALA A 131 9.42 1.47 -6.27
N HIS A 132 10.47 2.26 -5.98
CA HIS A 132 11.44 2.70 -6.98
C HIS A 132 12.26 1.56 -7.62
N PHE A 133 12.27 0.36 -7.03
CA PHE A 133 12.93 -0.80 -7.64
C PHE A 133 12.19 -1.37 -8.85
N TRP A 134 10.93 -0.97 -9.07
CA TRP A 134 10.12 -1.52 -10.16
C TRP A 134 9.16 -0.52 -10.81
N LEU A 135 9.01 0.67 -10.23
CA LEU A 135 8.10 1.72 -10.69
C LEU A 135 8.81 3.08 -10.59
N PRO A 136 8.78 3.94 -11.61
CA PRO A 136 9.18 5.33 -11.50
C PRO A 136 8.24 6.07 -10.54
N VAL A 137 8.77 6.61 -9.43
CA VAL A 137 7.96 7.18 -8.35
C VAL A 137 8.49 8.56 -7.92
N PRO A 138 7.66 9.41 -7.30
CA PRO A 138 8.14 10.64 -6.67
C PRO A 138 9.07 10.34 -5.49
N GLU A 139 9.81 11.34 -5.03
CA GLU A 139 10.76 11.19 -3.92
C GLU A 139 10.09 10.74 -2.61
N ARG A 140 8.87 11.19 -2.35
CA ARG A 140 8.12 10.90 -1.10
C ARG A 140 6.91 10.02 -1.33
N THR A 141 7.14 8.77 -1.65
CA THR A 141 6.09 7.80 -1.98
C THR A 141 5.11 7.49 -0.85
N SER A 142 5.53 7.63 0.41
CA SER A 142 4.69 7.30 1.58
C SER A 142 3.58 8.31 1.85
N LEU A 143 3.75 9.56 1.43
CA LEU A 143 2.79 10.64 1.64
C LEU A 143 1.99 10.96 0.38
N ASP A 144 2.50 10.61 -0.80
CA ASP A 144 1.84 10.87 -2.07
C ASP A 144 0.83 9.78 -2.41
N ARG A 145 -0.33 10.19 -2.91
CA ARG A 145 -1.46 9.31 -3.23
C ARG A 145 -1.88 9.46 -4.67
N ALA A 146 -2.02 8.35 -5.38
CA ALA A 146 -2.42 8.36 -6.78
C ALA A 146 -3.49 7.30 -7.08
N ALA A 147 -4.33 7.58 -8.07
CA ALA A 147 -5.09 6.57 -8.77
C ALA A 147 -4.14 5.72 -9.62
N ALA A 148 -4.48 4.46 -9.91
CA ALA A 148 -3.61 3.58 -10.69
C ALA A 148 -4.40 2.66 -11.62
N ALA A 149 -3.84 2.41 -12.80
CA ALA A 149 -4.25 1.35 -13.69
C ALA A 149 -3.03 0.47 -14.02
N PHE A 150 -3.25 -0.83 -14.10
CA PHE A 150 -2.19 -1.80 -14.36
C PHE A 150 -2.56 -2.68 -15.56
N GLY A 151 -1.58 -2.90 -16.45
CA GLY A 151 -1.57 -3.96 -17.43
C GLY A 151 -0.43 -4.92 -17.11
N VAL A 152 -0.73 -6.14 -16.69
CA VAL A 152 0.30 -7.12 -16.30
C VAL A 152 0.27 -8.28 -17.28
N GLN A 153 1.34 -8.40 -18.07
CA GLN A 153 1.48 -9.50 -19.04
C GLN A 153 2.11 -10.71 -18.36
N VAL A 154 1.50 -11.87 -18.55
CA VAL A 154 1.94 -13.16 -18.00
C VAL A 154 1.71 -14.30 -18.99
N PRO A 155 2.39 -15.46 -18.85
CA PRO A 155 1.98 -16.67 -19.57
C PRO A 155 0.51 -17.01 -19.31
N ALA A 156 -0.20 -17.54 -20.30
CA ALA A 156 -1.64 -17.83 -20.21
C ALA A 156 -2.02 -18.80 -19.08
N ALA A 157 -1.07 -19.64 -18.62
CA ALA A 157 -1.25 -20.51 -17.45
C ALA A 157 -1.12 -19.78 -16.12
N HIS A 158 -0.69 -18.52 -16.10
CA HIS A 158 -0.56 -17.70 -14.91
C HIS A 158 -1.69 -16.69 -14.79
N ARG A 159 -1.91 -16.22 -13.58
CA ARG A 159 -2.78 -15.09 -13.28
C ARG A 159 -1.93 -13.96 -12.71
N ALA A 160 -2.41 -12.74 -12.92
CA ALA A 160 -1.84 -11.55 -12.30
C ALA A 160 -2.86 -10.89 -11.37
N ILE A 161 -2.39 -10.22 -10.34
CA ILE A 161 -3.20 -9.40 -9.45
C ILE A 161 -2.50 -8.09 -9.15
N ALA A 162 -3.27 -6.99 -9.19
CA ALA A 162 -2.85 -5.64 -8.88
C ALA A 162 -3.96 -4.87 -8.14
N PRO A 163 -3.70 -3.71 -7.51
CA PRO A 163 -4.71 -2.90 -6.85
C PRO A 163 -5.88 -2.53 -7.77
N GLY A 164 -7.08 -2.44 -7.18
CA GLY A 164 -8.30 -2.08 -7.89
C GLY A 164 -9.10 -3.27 -8.39
N SER A 165 -10.06 -3.02 -9.30
CA SER A 165 -10.92 -4.03 -9.90
C SER A 165 -10.34 -4.55 -11.21
N LEU A 166 -10.51 -5.84 -11.47
CA LEU A 166 -10.18 -6.44 -12.78
C LEU A 166 -11.18 -5.91 -13.80
N GLU A 167 -10.68 -5.22 -14.84
CA GLU A 167 -11.51 -4.71 -15.93
C GLU A 167 -11.67 -5.74 -17.06
N LYS A 168 -10.55 -6.36 -17.44
CA LYS A 168 -10.52 -7.37 -18.51
C LYS A 168 -9.24 -8.19 -18.51
N VAL A 169 -9.26 -9.28 -19.26
CA VAL A 169 -8.07 -10.07 -19.59
C VAL A 169 -7.99 -10.21 -21.10
N ASP A 170 -6.95 -9.67 -21.70
CA ASP A 170 -6.71 -9.78 -23.13
C ASP A 170 -5.79 -10.97 -23.41
N THR A 171 -6.21 -11.89 -24.28
CA THR A 171 -5.35 -12.99 -24.73
C THR A 171 -4.43 -12.49 -25.83
N LEU A 172 -3.14 -12.77 -25.69
CA LEU A 172 -2.12 -12.41 -26.66
C LEU A 172 -1.65 -13.64 -27.47
N PRO A 173 -1.03 -13.43 -28.65
CA PRO A 173 -0.32 -14.49 -29.37
C PRO A 173 0.75 -15.15 -28.48
N TYR A 174 1.19 -16.35 -28.89
CA TYR A 174 2.28 -17.09 -28.24
C TYR A 174 2.03 -17.48 -26.78
N GLY A 175 0.74 -17.65 -26.39
CA GLY A 175 0.38 -18.20 -25.07
C GLY A 175 0.57 -17.23 -23.91
N HIS A 176 0.35 -15.95 -24.11
CA HIS A 176 0.36 -14.93 -23.07
C HIS A 176 -1.03 -14.30 -22.89
N ALA A 177 -1.21 -13.63 -21.75
CA ALA A 177 -2.39 -12.80 -21.45
C ALA A 177 -1.96 -11.50 -20.74
N VAL A 178 -2.75 -10.45 -20.89
CA VAL A 178 -2.59 -9.20 -20.14
C VAL A 178 -3.80 -9.02 -19.24
N TRP A 179 -3.54 -8.89 -17.95
CA TRP A 179 -4.53 -8.64 -16.91
C TRP A 179 -4.61 -7.15 -16.65
N HIS A 180 -5.79 -6.56 -16.85
CA HIS A 180 -6.01 -5.11 -16.70
C HIS A 180 -6.77 -4.81 -15.42
N TYR A 181 -6.17 -4.02 -14.56
CA TYR A 181 -6.75 -3.58 -13.29
C TYR A 181 -6.87 -2.07 -13.25
N ARG A 182 -7.92 -1.56 -12.59
CA ARG A 182 -8.13 -0.13 -12.35
C ARG A 182 -8.49 0.15 -10.91
N MET A 183 -7.84 1.13 -10.33
CA MET A 183 -8.09 1.70 -9.01
C MET A 183 -8.25 3.22 -9.17
N ASP A 184 -9.49 3.71 -9.14
CA ASP A 184 -9.77 5.15 -9.24
C ASP A 184 -9.63 5.87 -7.89
N ALA A 185 -9.86 5.17 -6.78
CA ALA A 185 -9.63 5.68 -5.45
C ALA A 185 -8.13 5.86 -5.20
N PRO A 186 -7.63 7.09 -4.92
CA PRO A 186 -6.21 7.31 -4.70
C PRO A 186 -5.72 6.58 -3.45
N ALA A 187 -4.55 5.96 -3.52
CA ALA A 187 -3.90 5.26 -2.42
C ALA A 187 -2.42 5.66 -2.34
N PRO A 188 -1.76 5.49 -1.18
CA PRO A 188 -0.33 5.77 -1.06
C PRO A 188 0.47 4.98 -2.09
N ILE A 189 1.36 5.64 -2.83
CA ILE A 189 2.18 4.99 -3.87
C ILE A 189 3.05 3.89 -3.27
N ALA A 190 3.53 4.08 -2.05
CA ALA A 190 4.27 3.07 -1.29
C ALA A 190 3.46 1.80 -0.98
N SER A 191 2.15 1.81 -1.18
CA SER A 191 1.28 0.64 -0.97
C SER A 191 0.96 -0.14 -2.24
N LEU A 192 1.40 0.33 -3.40
CA LEU A 192 1.18 -0.39 -4.65
C LEU A 192 1.96 -1.70 -4.66
N ALA A 193 1.32 -2.76 -5.12
CA ALA A 193 1.95 -4.08 -5.24
C ALA A 193 1.31 -4.88 -6.38
N VAL A 194 2.08 -5.78 -6.98
CA VAL A 194 1.65 -6.67 -8.05
C VAL A 194 2.18 -8.07 -7.78
N ALA A 195 1.36 -9.10 -7.98
CA ALA A 195 1.82 -10.47 -7.96
C ALA A 195 1.38 -11.23 -9.21
N THR A 196 2.19 -12.19 -9.63
CA THR A 196 1.85 -13.12 -10.71
C THR A 196 2.30 -14.53 -10.36
N GLY A 197 1.54 -15.52 -10.81
CA GLY A 197 1.85 -16.92 -10.58
C GLY A 197 0.77 -17.85 -11.09
N PRO A 198 0.95 -19.17 -10.93
CA PRO A 198 -0.03 -20.19 -11.32
C PRO A 198 -1.18 -20.29 -10.29
N TYR A 199 -1.87 -19.18 -10.02
CA TYR A 199 -2.88 -19.10 -8.98
C TYR A 199 -4.17 -19.87 -9.32
N GLU A 200 -4.70 -20.57 -8.33
CA GLU A 200 -6.09 -20.98 -8.21
C GLU A 200 -6.84 -19.95 -7.36
N VAL A 201 -8.08 -19.63 -7.74
CA VAL A 201 -8.87 -18.58 -7.08
C VAL A 201 -10.17 -19.18 -6.54
N ARG A 202 -10.42 -18.96 -5.27
CA ARG A 202 -11.65 -19.34 -4.59
C ARG A 202 -12.35 -18.10 -4.05
N SER A 203 -13.64 -17.96 -4.35
CA SER A 203 -14.48 -16.92 -3.77
C SER A 203 -14.98 -17.30 -2.39
N VAL A 204 -15.00 -16.34 -1.48
CA VAL A 204 -15.57 -16.46 -0.12
C VAL A 204 -16.66 -15.42 0.02
N THR A 205 -17.86 -15.82 0.37
CA THR A 205 -18.97 -14.89 0.54
C THR A 205 -19.13 -14.55 2.02
N PRO A 206 -18.87 -13.30 2.42
CA PRO A 206 -19.20 -12.83 3.76
C PRO A 206 -20.72 -12.88 3.97
N SER A 207 -21.19 -13.38 5.12
CA SER A 207 -22.61 -13.70 5.33
C SER A 207 -23.41 -12.64 6.03
N ARG A 208 -22.79 -11.65 6.71
CA ARG A 208 -23.43 -10.75 7.66
C ARG A 208 -23.29 -9.25 7.41
N CYS A 209 -22.53 -8.81 6.43
CA CYS A 209 -22.36 -7.38 6.18
C CYS A 209 -23.07 -6.84 4.93
N GLY A 210 -23.88 -7.63 4.26
CA GLY A 210 -24.64 -7.19 3.10
C GLY A 210 -23.80 -6.37 2.11
N ASP A 211 -24.32 -5.27 1.62
CA ASP A 211 -23.62 -4.37 0.68
C ASP A 211 -22.41 -3.62 1.29
N GLY A 212 -22.16 -3.75 2.58
CA GLY A 212 -21.00 -3.16 3.27
C GLY A 212 -19.71 -3.96 3.14
N CYS A 213 -19.79 -5.21 2.67
CA CYS A 213 -18.64 -6.09 2.46
C CYS A 213 -18.19 -6.14 1.01
N PRO A 214 -16.89 -6.34 0.78
CA PRO A 214 -16.36 -6.57 -0.55
C PRO A 214 -16.65 -8.00 -1.03
N ALA A 215 -16.48 -8.24 -2.33
CA ALA A 215 -16.19 -9.58 -2.81
C ALA A 215 -14.85 -10.05 -2.21
N VAL A 216 -14.82 -11.22 -1.58
CA VAL A 216 -13.60 -11.78 -0.96
C VAL A 216 -13.10 -12.95 -1.79
N GLU A 217 -11.82 -12.95 -2.11
CA GLU A 217 -11.15 -13.98 -2.89
C GLU A 217 -9.93 -14.51 -2.12
N VAL A 218 -9.66 -15.80 -2.27
CA VAL A 218 -8.41 -16.44 -1.83
C VAL A 218 -7.69 -16.95 -3.07
N TRP A 219 -6.47 -16.47 -3.25
CA TRP A 219 -5.56 -16.80 -4.34
C TRP A 219 -4.41 -17.63 -3.78
N SER A 220 -4.38 -18.90 -4.06
CA SER A 220 -3.36 -19.84 -3.58
C SER A 220 -2.66 -20.52 -4.75
N TYR A 221 -1.49 -21.07 -4.50
CA TYR A 221 -0.83 -21.91 -5.48
C TYR A 221 -1.54 -23.29 -5.56
N PRO A 222 -1.50 -23.95 -6.73
CA PRO A 222 -2.16 -25.24 -6.91
C PRO A 222 -1.77 -26.24 -5.82
N GLY A 223 -2.78 -26.79 -5.14
CA GLY A 223 -2.62 -27.75 -4.07
C GLY A 223 -2.34 -27.16 -2.67
N ASP A 224 -2.30 -25.83 -2.51
CA ASP A 224 -2.14 -25.18 -1.20
C ASP A 224 -3.47 -24.59 -0.66
N GLY A 225 -4.50 -24.49 -1.48
CA GLY A 225 -5.79 -23.85 -1.16
C GLY A 225 -6.81 -24.71 -0.39
N GLY A 226 -6.46 -25.92 0.06
CA GLY A 226 -7.42 -26.89 0.58
C GLY A 226 -7.75 -26.83 2.09
N GLU A 227 -6.97 -26.15 2.91
CA GLU A 227 -7.12 -26.20 4.36
C GLU A 227 -7.86 -24.99 4.94
N PRO A 228 -8.85 -25.22 5.84
CA PRO A 228 -9.70 -24.17 6.38
C PRO A 228 -9.04 -23.24 7.38
N GLY A 229 -7.88 -23.37 7.85
CA GLY A 229 -7.18 -22.55 8.85
C GLY A 229 -7.62 -21.07 8.93
N ALA A 230 -6.70 -20.17 9.10
CA ALA A 230 -6.95 -18.71 9.16
C ALA A 230 -7.70 -18.18 7.92
N LEU A 231 -7.44 -18.74 6.73
CA LEU A 231 -8.11 -18.37 5.49
C LEU A 231 -9.58 -18.82 5.42
N GLY A 232 -10.02 -19.75 6.24
CA GLY A 232 -11.42 -20.12 6.36
C GLY A 232 -12.27 -19.04 7.05
N ARG A 233 -11.66 -18.18 7.86
CA ARG A 233 -12.33 -17.15 8.67
C ARG A 233 -12.24 -15.73 8.11
N VAL A 234 -11.68 -15.54 6.91
CA VAL A 234 -11.46 -14.19 6.35
C VAL A 234 -12.78 -13.43 6.11
N GLY A 235 -13.87 -14.12 5.79
CA GLY A 235 -15.20 -13.51 5.69
C GLY A 235 -15.65 -12.92 7.04
N GLU A 236 -15.56 -13.71 8.12
CA GLU A 236 -15.89 -13.25 9.49
C GLU A 236 -14.99 -12.11 9.94
N MET A 237 -13.72 -12.13 9.57
CA MET A 237 -12.75 -11.07 9.88
C MET A 237 -13.13 -9.74 9.23
N VAL A 238 -13.51 -9.75 7.96
CA VAL A 238 -13.97 -8.55 7.24
C VAL A 238 -15.24 -8.00 7.88
N GLU A 239 -16.21 -8.87 8.20
CA GLU A 239 -17.44 -8.49 8.90
C GLU A 239 -17.15 -7.84 10.27
N PHE A 240 -16.23 -8.42 11.03
CA PHE A 240 -15.81 -7.91 12.33
C PHE A 240 -15.24 -6.50 12.25
N PHE A 241 -14.38 -6.24 11.25
CA PHE A 241 -13.78 -4.91 11.05
C PHE A 241 -14.77 -3.92 10.48
N ALA A 242 -15.60 -4.32 9.52
CA ALA A 242 -16.63 -3.45 8.95
C ALA A 242 -17.63 -2.97 10.00
N ALA A 243 -18.03 -3.83 10.94
CA ALA A 243 -18.92 -3.48 12.05
C ALA A 243 -18.31 -2.45 13.03
N ARG A 244 -16.98 -2.30 13.07
CA ARG A 244 -16.26 -1.42 14.02
C ARG A 244 -15.64 -0.20 13.37
N ALA A 245 -15.16 -0.33 12.16
CA ALA A 245 -14.48 0.74 11.42
C ALA A 245 -15.36 1.35 10.32
N GLY A 246 -16.55 0.83 10.09
CA GLY A 246 -17.42 1.25 9.00
C GLY A 246 -17.15 0.46 7.71
N ARG A 247 -17.88 0.82 6.64
CA ARG A 247 -17.85 0.13 5.35
C ARG A 247 -16.42 -0.13 4.86
N TYR A 248 -16.22 -1.32 4.26
CA TYR A 248 -14.95 -1.67 3.62
C TYR A 248 -14.62 -0.69 2.46
N PRO A 249 -13.37 -0.20 2.37
CA PRO A 249 -13.05 0.93 1.51
C PRO A 249 -12.88 0.62 0.02
N TYR A 250 -12.78 -0.66 -0.37
CA TYR A 250 -12.51 -1.06 -1.76
C TYR A 250 -13.58 -2.01 -2.30
N GLY A 251 -13.67 -2.21 -3.60
CA GLY A 251 -14.69 -3.05 -4.23
C GLY A 251 -14.47 -4.56 -4.04
N ARG A 252 -13.24 -4.98 -3.73
CA ARG A 252 -12.87 -6.38 -3.48
C ARG A 252 -11.79 -6.47 -2.42
N LEU A 253 -11.62 -7.67 -1.84
CA LEU A 253 -10.49 -8.05 -1.01
C LEU A 253 -9.98 -9.42 -1.43
N ALA A 254 -8.73 -9.47 -1.90
CA ALA A 254 -8.07 -10.72 -2.24
C ALA A 254 -7.00 -11.05 -1.19
N PHE A 255 -7.02 -12.27 -0.68
CA PHE A 255 -5.93 -12.87 0.10
C PHE A 255 -5.06 -13.66 -0.87
N VAL A 256 -3.81 -13.25 -1.03
CA VAL A 256 -2.92 -13.73 -2.10
C VAL A 256 -1.67 -14.35 -1.51
N GLU A 257 -1.45 -15.62 -1.82
CA GLU A 257 -0.22 -16.30 -1.45
C GLU A 257 0.97 -15.72 -2.22
N ALA A 258 2.05 -15.39 -1.50
CA ALA A 258 3.27 -14.85 -2.08
C ALA A 258 4.50 -15.45 -1.39
N SER A 259 5.59 -15.61 -2.16
CA SER A 259 6.86 -16.13 -1.61
C SER A 259 7.59 -15.16 -0.71
N ALA A 260 7.07 -13.97 -0.51
CA ALA A 260 7.68 -12.97 0.35
C ALA A 260 7.71 -13.45 1.80
N GLY A 261 8.83 -13.29 2.48
CA GLY A 261 9.01 -13.71 3.88
C GLY A 261 8.18 -12.94 4.91
N SER A 262 7.26 -12.05 4.48
CA SER A 262 6.36 -11.30 5.35
C SER A 262 5.05 -10.97 4.65
N ALA A 263 3.96 -10.95 5.40
CA ALA A 263 2.69 -10.44 4.95
C ALA A 263 2.78 -8.94 4.59
N ALA A 264 1.98 -8.52 3.62
CA ALA A 264 1.89 -7.14 3.18
C ALA A 264 0.46 -6.81 2.73
N ALA A 265 0.07 -5.54 2.86
CA ALA A 265 -1.20 -5.04 2.34
C ALA A 265 -0.96 -4.10 1.16
N ALA A 266 -1.81 -4.25 0.14
CA ALA A 266 -2.03 -3.28 -0.92
C ALA A 266 -3.54 -2.98 -1.03
N PRO A 267 -3.97 -1.90 -1.67
CA PRO A 267 -5.39 -1.58 -1.79
C PRO A 267 -6.21 -2.74 -2.37
N GLY A 268 -7.09 -3.31 -1.56
CA GLY A 268 -7.91 -4.47 -1.93
C GLY A 268 -7.18 -5.82 -1.95
N ILE A 269 -5.94 -5.89 -1.43
CA ILE A 269 -5.13 -7.11 -1.43
C ILE A 269 -4.41 -7.28 -0.09
N VAL A 270 -4.43 -8.49 0.44
CA VAL A 270 -3.60 -8.94 1.55
C VAL A 270 -2.70 -10.06 1.05
N PHE A 271 -1.40 -9.82 1.00
CA PHE A 271 -0.42 -10.85 0.70
C PHE A 271 -0.05 -11.60 1.97
N TYR A 272 -0.04 -12.92 1.89
CA TYR A 272 0.42 -13.80 2.97
C TYR A 272 1.55 -14.70 2.48
N PRO A 273 2.50 -15.04 3.38
CA PRO A 273 3.64 -15.84 2.98
C PRO A 273 3.21 -17.26 2.61
N GLU A 274 3.89 -17.85 1.64
CA GLU A 274 3.83 -19.27 1.35
C GLU A 274 4.23 -20.05 2.62
N ALA A 275 3.29 -20.81 3.15
CA ALA A 275 3.46 -21.54 4.41
C ALA A 275 3.08 -23.00 4.26
N SER A 276 3.68 -23.88 5.07
CA SER A 276 3.18 -25.24 5.20
C SER A 276 1.84 -25.24 5.93
N PRO A 277 0.92 -26.15 5.57
CA PRO A 277 -0.31 -26.35 6.31
C PRO A 277 0.01 -26.66 7.77
N GLY A 278 0.00 -25.90 8.72
CA GLY A 278 0.41 -26.08 10.11
C GLY A 278 1.41 -25.04 10.63
N ASP A 279 2.12 -24.34 9.72
CA ASP A 279 3.07 -23.29 10.10
C ASP A 279 2.40 -21.90 10.30
N LEU A 280 1.11 -21.79 10.03
CA LEU A 280 0.32 -20.55 10.16
C LEU A 280 -0.16 -20.30 11.62
N GLY A 281 0.58 -20.73 12.64
CA GLY A 281 0.17 -20.66 14.04
C GLY A 281 -0.36 -19.29 14.49
N PRO A 282 0.36 -18.16 14.35
CA PRO A 282 -0.17 -16.81 14.60
C PRO A 282 -0.72 -16.13 13.34
N ALA A 283 -1.06 -16.87 12.29
CA ALA A 283 -1.49 -16.30 11.00
C ALA A 283 -2.76 -15.46 11.13
N ASP A 284 -3.68 -15.80 12.03
CA ASP A 284 -4.86 -15.01 12.30
C ASP A 284 -4.49 -13.55 12.65
N SER A 285 -3.48 -13.35 13.48
CA SER A 285 -3.06 -12.01 13.90
C SER A 285 -2.35 -11.23 12.77
N ILE A 286 -1.59 -11.92 11.92
CA ILE A 286 -0.91 -11.32 10.76
C ILE A 286 -1.94 -10.94 9.69
N LEU A 287 -2.82 -11.86 9.30
CA LEU A 287 -3.89 -11.59 8.34
C LEU A 287 -4.83 -10.51 8.85
N ALA A 288 -5.15 -10.52 10.15
CA ALA A 288 -5.97 -9.50 10.78
C ALA A 288 -5.33 -8.11 10.70
N LEU A 289 -4.02 -7.99 10.95
CA LEU A 289 -3.30 -6.74 10.86
C LEU A 289 -3.31 -6.19 9.42
N GLU A 290 -2.97 -7.02 8.44
CA GLU A 290 -2.93 -6.59 7.04
C GLU A 290 -4.34 -6.31 6.49
N THR A 291 -5.38 -7.00 7.01
CA THR A 291 -6.78 -6.69 6.69
C THR A 291 -7.22 -5.37 7.31
N ALA A 292 -6.90 -5.11 8.59
CA ALA A 292 -7.22 -3.83 9.24
C ALA A 292 -6.51 -2.64 8.57
N ARG A 293 -5.34 -2.86 7.96
CA ARG A 293 -4.61 -1.86 7.17
C ARG A 293 -5.37 -1.40 5.94
N GLN A 294 -6.35 -2.15 5.45
CA GLN A 294 -7.20 -1.70 4.34
C GLN A 294 -7.92 -0.40 4.69
N TRP A 295 -8.40 -0.26 5.94
CA TRP A 295 -8.98 0.99 6.46
C TRP A 295 -7.91 1.98 6.88
N PHE A 296 -6.96 1.55 7.73
CA PHE A 296 -5.99 2.42 8.42
C PHE A 296 -4.56 2.13 7.97
N GLY A 297 -4.06 2.97 7.10
CA GLY A 297 -2.78 2.88 6.41
C GLY A 297 -2.91 2.95 4.89
N LEU A 298 -4.01 2.41 4.33
CA LEU A 298 -4.28 2.41 2.89
C LEU A 298 -5.39 3.39 2.51
N ALA A 299 -6.63 3.15 2.95
CA ALA A 299 -7.74 4.06 2.65
C ALA A 299 -7.55 5.41 3.38
N ILE A 300 -7.15 5.36 4.65
CA ILE A 300 -6.74 6.53 5.42
C ILE A 300 -5.26 6.40 5.72
N SER A 301 -4.42 7.25 5.13
CA SER A 301 -2.99 7.33 5.41
C SER A 301 -2.67 8.50 6.34
N PRO A 302 -1.51 8.52 7.02
CA PRO A 302 -1.12 9.68 7.81
C PRO A 302 -0.87 10.90 6.91
N ALA A 303 -1.19 12.10 7.41
CA ALA A 303 -0.91 13.35 6.71
C ALA A 303 0.58 13.73 6.80
N GLY A 304 1.23 13.36 7.89
CA GLY A 304 2.66 13.51 8.12
C GLY A 304 3.22 12.29 8.84
N SER A 305 4.54 12.20 8.94
CA SER A 305 5.21 11.10 9.65
C SER A 305 4.83 11.05 11.13
N GLU A 306 4.54 12.19 11.74
CA GLU A 306 4.11 12.34 13.13
C GLU A 306 2.71 11.78 13.41
N ASP A 307 1.89 11.59 12.37
CA ASP A 307 0.52 11.07 12.47
C ASP A 307 0.45 9.53 12.28
N GLY A 308 1.56 8.89 11.93
CA GLY A 308 1.64 7.47 11.62
C GLY A 308 1.09 6.56 12.72
N TRP A 309 1.32 6.94 14.01
CA TRP A 309 0.85 6.19 15.17
C TRP A 309 -0.69 6.02 15.21
N ILE A 310 -1.46 6.92 14.57
CA ILE A 310 -2.93 6.82 14.51
C ILE A 310 -3.32 5.64 13.64
N THR A 311 -2.92 5.65 12.37
CA THR A 311 -3.32 4.63 11.40
C THR A 311 -2.71 3.28 11.72
N GLN A 312 -1.43 3.24 12.07
CA GLN A 312 -0.74 2.00 12.46
C GLN A 312 -1.31 1.45 13.79
N GLY A 313 -1.57 2.34 14.76
CA GLY A 313 -2.16 1.98 16.04
C GLY A 313 -3.59 1.45 15.92
N LEU A 314 -4.42 2.07 15.09
CA LEU A 314 -5.78 1.60 14.81
C LEU A 314 -5.79 0.23 14.13
N ALA A 315 -4.94 0.02 13.11
CA ALA A 315 -4.82 -1.27 12.46
C ALA A 315 -4.37 -2.37 13.44
N ARG A 316 -3.35 -2.09 14.25
CA ARG A 316 -2.85 -3.01 15.29
C ARG A 316 -3.91 -3.28 16.36
N TYR A 317 -4.65 -2.25 16.78
CA TYR A 317 -5.69 -2.39 17.81
C TYR A 317 -6.86 -3.25 17.34
N LEU A 318 -7.35 -3.05 16.11
CA LEU A 318 -8.42 -3.87 15.54
C LEU A 318 -7.97 -5.31 15.34
N ALA A 319 -6.74 -5.54 14.87
CA ALA A 319 -6.17 -6.87 14.73
C ALA A 319 -6.08 -7.60 16.08
N TRP A 320 -5.67 -6.89 17.15
CA TRP A 320 -5.64 -7.44 18.49
C TRP A 320 -7.06 -7.78 19.00
N LEU A 321 -8.05 -6.92 18.74
CA LEU A 321 -9.44 -7.21 19.12
C LEU A 321 -10.03 -8.45 18.43
N TRP A 322 -9.53 -8.76 17.22
CA TRP A 322 -9.92 -9.96 16.47
C TRP A 322 -9.23 -11.21 16.98
N ALA A 323 -7.90 -11.18 17.07
CA ALA A 323 -7.11 -12.39 17.25
C ALA A 323 -6.95 -12.81 18.73
N GLU A 324 -6.67 -11.84 19.63
CA GLU A 324 -6.23 -12.15 21.00
C GLU A 324 -6.69 -11.13 22.03
N PRO A 325 -7.99 -10.92 22.25
CA PRO A 325 -8.44 -9.99 23.27
C PRO A 325 -8.07 -10.38 24.71
N SER A 326 -7.75 -11.66 24.95
CA SER A 326 -7.30 -12.21 26.25
C SER A 326 -5.81 -12.00 26.51
N VAL A 327 -4.98 -11.86 25.48
CA VAL A 327 -3.57 -11.53 25.63
C VAL A 327 -3.46 -10.01 25.66
N GLY A 328 -3.00 -9.44 26.76
CA GLY A 328 -2.84 -7.98 26.89
C GLY A 328 -2.00 -7.43 25.72
N LEU A 329 -2.22 -6.15 25.36
CA LEU A 329 -1.36 -5.40 24.44
C LEU A 329 0.06 -5.25 25.09
N ALA A 330 0.60 -6.36 25.58
CA ALA A 330 1.87 -6.47 26.25
C ALA A 330 2.99 -6.63 25.21
N GLY A 331 3.84 -5.65 25.10
CA GLY A 331 5.16 -5.77 24.51
C GLY A 331 6.18 -5.54 25.60
N GLY A 332 6.97 -6.55 25.91
CA GLY A 332 8.10 -6.45 26.84
C GLY A 332 9.23 -5.64 26.19
N GLY A 333 9.25 -4.34 26.40
CA GLY A 333 10.34 -3.46 26.00
C GLY A 333 10.50 -2.31 27.00
N LYS A 334 11.70 -1.73 27.08
CA LYS A 334 11.92 -0.47 27.81
C LYS A 334 10.95 0.59 27.27
N ARG A 335 10.42 1.44 28.14
CA ARG A 335 9.38 2.44 27.87
C ARG A 335 9.60 3.28 26.59
N ASP A 336 10.86 3.56 26.25
CA ASP A 336 11.22 4.45 25.13
C ASP A 336 11.47 3.71 23.80
N SER A 337 11.23 2.38 23.72
CA SER A 337 11.54 1.55 22.55
C SER A 337 10.36 0.79 21.98
N LEU A 338 9.12 1.14 22.35
CA LEU A 338 7.93 0.47 21.78
C LEU A 338 7.73 0.86 20.32
N PRO A 339 7.46 -0.12 19.42
CA PRO A 339 7.05 0.15 18.07
C PRO A 339 5.86 1.11 18.02
N GLU A 340 5.82 1.97 17.01
CA GLU A 340 4.83 3.04 16.88
C GLU A 340 3.40 2.48 16.84
N ASP A 341 3.18 1.37 16.14
CA ASP A 341 1.90 0.68 16.03
C ASP A 341 1.41 0.14 17.39
N LEU A 342 2.30 -0.41 18.20
CA LEU A 342 1.94 -0.92 19.52
C LEU A 342 1.64 0.23 20.50
N ARG A 343 2.43 1.31 20.46
CA ARG A 343 2.18 2.53 21.24
C ARG A 343 0.81 3.12 20.87
N GLY A 344 0.52 3.23 19.56
CA GLY A 344 -0.77 3.69 19.07
C GLY A 344 -1.93 2.79 19.53
N ALA A 345 -1.78 1.47 19.40
CA ALA A 345 -2.81 0.52 19.83
C ALA A 345 -3.13 0.62 21.34
N ARG A 346 -2.10 0.79 22.18
CA ARG A 346 -2.29 1.03 23.63
C ARG A 346 -3.03 2.34 23.90
N ALA A 347 -2.72 3.40 23.15
CA ALA A 347 -3.45 4.66 23.28
C ALA A 347 -4.92 4.51 22.90
N MET A 348 -5.24 3.78 21.81
CA MET A 348 -6.60 3.48 21.38
C MET A 348 -7.37 2.67 22.45
N HIS A 349 -6.73 1.65 23.02
CA HIS A 349 -7.33 0.85 24.09
C HIS A 349 -7.69 1.71 25.31
N ARG A 350 -6.77 2.61 25.72
CA ARG A 350 -7.04 3.53 26.84
C ARG A 350 -8.13 4.54 26.53
N LEU A 351 -8.08 5.15 25.35
CA LEU A 351 -9.10 6.10 24.92
C LEU A 351 -10.48 5.45 24.93
N ARG A 352 -10.62 4.23 24.40
CA ARG A 352 -11.88 3.46 24.46
C ARG A 352 -12.34 3.23 25.90
N GLY A 353 -11.43 2.90 26.83
CA GLY A 353 -11.76 2.77 28.25
C GLY A 353 -12.25 4.08 28.91
N MET A 354 -11.81 5.24 28.41
CA MET A 354 -12.19 6.56 28.93
C MET A 354 -13.54 7.04 28.39
N ILE A 355 -13.90 6.70 27.14
CA ILE A 355 -15.11 7.22 26.47
C ILE A 355 -16.20 6.16 26.23
N GLY A 356 -15.88 4.89 26.44
CA GLY A 356 -16.78 3.76 26.24
C GLY A 356 -16.86 3.30 24.77
N ASP A 357 -17.43 2.10 24.58
CA ASP A 357 -17.50 1.42 23.29
C ASP A 357 -18.29 2.19 22.23
N SER A 358 -19.46 2.68 22.59
CA SER A 358 -20.38 3.37 21.68
C SER A 358 -19.72 4.63 21.10
N ALA A 359 -19.13 5.48 21.94
CA ALA A 359 -18.45 6.69 21.50
C ALA A 359 -17.19 6.37 20.70
N PHE A 360 -16.41 5.35 21.12
CA PHE A 360 -15.17 4.98 20.42
C PHE A 360 -15.44 4.43 19.02
N PHE A 361 -16.30 3.42 18.86
CA PHE A 361 -16.55 2.83 17.55
C PHE A 361 -17.42 3.74 16.66
N GLY A 362 -18.33 4.53 17.24
CA GLY A 362 -19.04 5.58 16.51
C GLY A 362 -18.11 6.66 15.97
N GLY A 363 -17.13 7.10 16.77
CA GLY A 363 -16.08 8.01 16.36
C GLY A 363 -15.16 7.42 15.28
N LEU A 364 -14.84 6.13 15.39
CA LEU A 364 -14.02 5.43 14.42
C LEU A 364 -14.73 5.29 13.06
N THR A 365 -16.01 4.92 13.06
CA THR A 365 -16.83 4.88 11.84
C THR A 365 -16.92 6.26 11.18
N ARG A 366 -17.09 7.33 11.97
CA ARG A 366 -17.09 8.71 11.48
C ARG A 366 -15.75 9.09 10.89
N PHE A 367 -14.64 8.80 11.59
CA PHE A 367 -13.28 9.05 11.10
C PHE A 367 -13.02 8.35 9.76
N THR A 368 -13.49 7.10 9.63
CA THR A 368 -13.38 6.35 8.37
C THR A 368 -14.20 7.00 7.26
N THR A 369 -15.44 7.38 7.53
CA THR A 369 -16.34 7.97 6.53
C THR A 369 -15.80 9.31 6.02
N ASP A 370 -15.37 10.19 6.95
CA ASP A 370 -14.90 11.54 6.63
C ASP A 370 -13.50 11.52 5.97
N GLY A 371 -12.66 10.54 6.36
CA GLY A 371 -11.26 10.40 5.89
C GLY A 371 -11.06 9.44 4.73
N LEU A 372 -12.12 8.86 4.17
CA LEU A 372 -12.01 7.82 3.14
C LEU A 372 -11.21 8.30 1.92
N HIS A 373 -10.19 7.52 1.55
CA HIS A 373 -9.24 7.79 0.45
C HIS A 373 -8.47 9.11 0.58
N ARG A 374 -8.21 9.56 1.82
CA ARG A 374 -7.46 10.79 2.12
C ARG A 374 -6.33 10.52 3.11
N SER A 375 -5.43 11.48 3.21
CA SER A 375 -4.51 11.57 4.33
C SER A 375 -5.18 12.31 5.48
N ALA A 376 -4.98 11.84 6.71
CA ALA A 376 -5.58 12.38 7.91
C ALA A 376 -4.51 12.75 8.95
N ALA A 377 -4.67 13.93 9.52
CA ALA A 377 -3.86 14.41 10.63
C ALA A 377 -4.53 14.05 11.98
N ARG A 378 -3.75 14.20 13.06
CA ARG A 378 -4.26 14.05 14.44
C ARG A 378 -5.53 14.85 14.69
N ALA A 379 -5.62 16.08 14.17
CA ALA A 379 -6.79 16.95 14.36
C ALA A 379 -8.08 16.33 13.77
N ASP A 380 -7.99 15.60 12.65
CA ASP A 380 -9.15 14.95 12.03
C ASP A 380 -9.66 13.79 12.91
N PHE A 381 -8.73 13.00 13.47
CA PHE A 381 -9.07 11.94 14.41
C PHE A 381 -9.72 12.49 15.68
N VAL A 382 -9.12 13.52 16.31
CA VAL A 382 -9.69 14.19 17.50
C VAL A 382 -11.10 14.72 17.22
N ARG A 383 -11.31 15.36 16.07
CA ARG A 383 -12.61 15.91 15.66
C ARG A 383 -13.67 14.82 15.59
N SER A 384 -13.37 13.70 14.93
CA SER A 384 -14.32 12.59 14.77
C SER A 384 -14.66 11.93 16.11
N MET A 385 -13.66 11.70 16.96
CA MET A 385 -13.84 11.12 18.29
C MET A 385 -14.59 12.06 19.24
N SER A 386 -14.27 13.35 19.24
CA SER A 386 -14.93 14.36 20.05
C SER A 386 -16.40 14.52 19.70
N ALA A 387 -16.72 14.50 18.40
CA ALA A 387 -18.10 14.56 17.92
C ALA A 387 -18.94 13.35 18.39
N ALA A 388 -18.34 12.14 18.39
CA ALA A 388 -19.02 10.94 18.86
C ALA A 388 -19.17 10.89 20.40
N ALA A 389 -18.20 11.45 21.14
CA ALA A 389 -18.23 11.51 22.61
C ALA A 389 -19.03 12.70 23.17
N GLY A 390 -19.45 13.66 22.32
CA GLY A 390 -20.17 14.87 22.76
C GLY A 390 -19.32 15.86 23.59
N ARG A 391 -17.96 15.72 23.56
CA ARG A 391 -17.03 16.60 24.28
C ARG A 391 -15.64 16.60 23.61
N ASP A 392 -14.83 17.63 23.88
CA ASP A 392 -13.46 17.68 23.40
C ASP A 392 -12.59 16.57 24.02
N LEU A 393 -11.90 15.82 23.17
CA LEU A 393 -11.02 14.70 23.56
C LEU A 393 -9.52 14.97 23.31
N ASP A 394 -9.12 16.17 22.93
CA ASP A 394 -7.72 16.44 22.62
C ASP A 394 -6.79 16.20 23.83
N ARG A 395 -7.25 16.61 25.04
CA ARG A 395 -6.52 16.36 26.30
C ARG A 395 -6.49 14.86 26.63
N ASP A 396 -7.61 14.17 26.51
CA ASP A 396 -7.73 12.74 26.82
C ASP A 396 -6.82 11.93 25.91
N LEU A 397 -6.75 12.26 24.63
CA LEU A 397 -5.88 11.60 23.67
C LEU A 397 -4.40 11.81 23.99
N ARG A 398 -3.99 13.03 24.35
CA ARG A 398 -2.61 13.29 24.82
C ARG A 398 -2.28 12.43 26.04
N GLN A 399 -3.16 12.41 27.03
CA GLN A 399 -3.00 11.59 28.23
C GLN A 399 -2.89 10.09 27.91
N ALA A 400 -3.72 9.59 26.97
CA ALA A 400 -3.67 8.20 26.54
C ALA A 400 -2.34 7.84 25.89
N LEU A 401 -1.79 8.73 25.03
CA LEU A 401 -0.49 8.59 24.39
C LEU A 401 0.68 8.62 25.39
N ASP A 402 0.68 9.57 26.32
CA ASP A 402 1.75 9.70 27.31
C ASP A 402 1.83 8.48 28.22
N ARG A 403 0.70 7.89 28.56
CA ARG A 403 0.63 6.66 29.35
C ARG A 403 0.85 5.38 28.52
N ALA A 404 0.89 5.49 27.19
CA ALA A 404 1.12 4.38 26.27
C ALA A 404 2.63 4.09 26.06
N LYS A 405 3.49 4.99 26.54
CA LYS A 405 4.96 4.84 26.51
C LYS A 405 5.45 3.66 27.33
#